data_5b934490da206c78151fd55a017a52f3
#
_entry.id   5b934490da206c78151fd55a017a52f3
#
_cell.length_a   1.000
_cell.length_b   1.000
_cell.length_c   1.000
_cell.angle_alpha   90.00
_cell.angle_beta   90.00
_cell.angle_gamma   90.00
#
_symmetry.space_group_name_H-M   'P 1'
#
loop_
_entity.id
_entity.type
_entity.pdbx_description
1 polymer ?
#
loop_
_entity_poly.entity_id
_entity_poly.type
_entity_poly.pdbx_seq_one_letter_code
_entity_poly.pdbx_strand_id
1 'polypeptide(L)'
;MIKIRRRVVLHGQSTLTISLPASWARKFNIKKGDELNLEEFGNELRINSEKEFGLGKKQIDIKDLKRLGKTYLTSLYRQGYSEIELNYNNSNYIRTIQDILSKEITGFEIIKQGSNSCLIKDLTGQNKDEFDNALRRIWLLIIDLSKESLNAFKKREVKALKEMYLMDYSINKFTNYCLRLLIKRGHADFKKTPLYYHFIKGLEEIADQYKEMCTFYSDNIKKIDDDMIVILTRINENLNEFYELFYKYDEQKIENLFRRTKLTYNKVLNLRNKKAFGLPTICKDIRNLSSVIVEINL
;
A
#
# COMPACT_ATOMS: atom_id res chain seq x y z
N MET A 1 0.63 -10.02 24.37
CA MET A 1 2.12 -9.82 24.34
C MET A 1 2.71 -10.56 25.53
N ILE A 2 3.62 -11.53 25.31
CA ILE A 2 4.26 -12.29 26.40
C ILE A 2 5.51 -11.52 26.81
N LYS A 3 5.52 -10.93 28.03
CA LYS A 3 6.71 -10.31 28.60
C LYS A 3 7.52 -11.36 29.37
N ILE A 4 8.75 -11.60 28.94
CA ILE A 4 9.68 -12.52 29.61
C ILE A 4 10.89 -11.69 30.08
N ARG A 5 11.17 -11.73 31.39
CA ARG A 5 12.37 -11.11 31.95
C ARG A 5 13.53 -12.07 31.88
N ARG A 6 14.71 -11.60 31.51
CA ARG A 6 15.97 -12.34 31.52
C ARG A 6 17.03 -11.53 32.24
N ARG A 7 17.90 -12.21 32.96
CA ARG A 7 19.08 -11.59 33.57
C ARG A 7 20.20 -11.52 32.53
N VAL A 8 20.88 -10.40 32.51
CA VAL A 8 22.13 -10.24 31.77
C VAL A 8 23.22 -10.97 32.55
N VAL A 9 24.02 -11.75 31.83
CA VAL A 9 25.12 -12.53 32.40
C VAL A 9 26.42 -12.11 31.70
N LEU A 10 27.48 -11.91 32.49
CA LEU A 10 28.81 -11.64 31.96
C LEU A 10 29.41 -12.97 31.47
N HIS A 11 29.82 -13.03 30.21
CA HIS A 11 30.54 -14.16 29.63
C HIS A 11 31.95 -13.71 29.22
N GLY A 12 32.96 -14.34 29.81
CA GLY A 12 34.35 -13.86 29.65
C GLY A 12 34.58 -12.54 30.38
N GLN A 13 35.52 -11.71 29.86
CA GLN A 13 35.95 -10.48 30.52
C GLN A 13 35.03 -9.26 30.22
N SER A 14 34.31 -9.24 29.10
CA SER A 14 33.58 -8.04 28.67
C SER A 14 32.26 -8.30 27.92
N THR A 15 31.92 -9.55 27.61
CA THR A 15 30.72 -9.85 26.81
C THR A 15 29.50 -10.04 27.70
N LEU A 16 28.47 -9.20 27.48
CA LEU A 16 27.19 -9.36 28.15
C LEU A 16 26.27 -10.25 27.30
N THR A 17 25.67 -11.27 27.92
CA THR A 17 24.77 -12.22 27.23
C THR A 17 23.41 -12.27 27.91
N ILE A 18 22.37 -12.55 27.11
CA ILE A 18 21.01 -12.88 27.55
C ILE A 18 20.57 -14.20 26.94
N SER A 19 19.83 -15.03 27.68
CA SER A 19 19.28 -16.26 27.15
C SER A 19 18.03 -15.99 26.33
N LEU A 20 17.94 -16.58 25.15
CA LEU A 20 16.73 -16.54 24.34
C LEU A 20 15.59 -17.32 25.02
N PRO A 21 14.33 -16.87 24.90
CA PRO A 21 13.19 -17.64 25.39
C PRO A 21 13.08 -18.99 24.68
N ALA A 22 13.08 -20.10 25.45
CA ALA A 22 13.04 -21.45 24.88
C ALA A 22 11.81 -21.72 24.02
N SER A 23 10.67 -21.11 24.34
CA SER A 23 9.46 -21.17 23.52
C SER A 23 9.65 -20.49 22.15
N TRP A 24 10.35 -19.34 22.13
CA TRP A 24 10.67 -18.63 20.91
C TRP A 24 11.67 -19.40 20.05
N ALA A 25 12.76 -19.89 20.66
CA ALA A 25 13.78 -20.67 19.97
C ALA A 25 13.19 -21.95 19.33
N ARG A 26 12.31 -22.67 20.06
CA ARG A 26 11.60 -23.84 19.53
C ARG A 26 10.65 -23.49 18.40
N LYS A 27 9.86 -22.40 18.56
CA LYS A 27 8.91 -21.95 17.55
C LYS A 27 9.57 -21.68 16.19
N PHE A 28 10.78 -21.10 16.22
CA PHE A 28 11.53 -20.72 15.02
C PHE A 28 12.63 -21.72 14.66
N ASN A 29 12.66 -22.91 15.34
CA ASN A 29 13.66 -23.96 15.12
C ASN A 29 15.09 -23.43 15.13
N ILE A 30 15.39 -22.56 16.13
CA ILE A 30 16.72 -21.98 16.33
C ILE A 30 17.57 -23.00 17.08
N LYS A 31 18.75 -23.29 16.53
CA LYS A 31 19.70 -24.27 17.04
C LYS A 31 21.04 -23.63 17.41
N LYS A 32 21.85 -24.34 18.11
CA LYS A 32 23.23 -23.97 18.38
C LYS A 32 23.99 -23.76 17.05
N GLY A 33 24.62 -22.60 16.92
CA GLY A 33 25.35 -22.22 15.72
C GLY A 33 24.54 -21.44 14.68
N ASP A 34 23.22 -21.29 14.87
CA ASP A 34 22.41 -20.41 13.99
C ASP A 34 22.80 -18.96 14.25
N GLU A 35 22.91 -18.17 13.18
CA GLU A 35 23.10 -16.73 13.24
C GLU A 35 21.76 -16.02 13.39
N LEU A 36 21.74 -14.95 14.17
CA LEU A 36 20.57 -14.10 14.36
C LEU A 36 20.95 -12.65 14.07
N ASN A 37 20.09 -11.95 13.38
CA ASN A 37 20.26 -10.52 13.18
C ASN A 37 19.81 -9.76 14.44
N LEU A 38 20.68 -8.89 14.92
CA LEU A 38 20.40 -7.97 16.02
C LEU A 38 20.32 -6.55 15.45
N GLU A 39 19.22 -5.88 15.74
CA GLU A 39 18.97 -4.50 15.32
C GLU A 39 18.73 -3.64 16.56
N GLU A 40 19.44 -2.52 16.66
CA GLU A 40 19.28 -1.55 17.76
C GLU A 40 18.26 -0.47 17.37
N PHE A 41 17.27 -0.24 18.26
CA PHE A 41 16.25 0.80 18.11
C PHE A 41 16.20 1.66 19.38
N GLY A 42 17.07 2.63 19.46
CA GLY A 42 17.17 3.49 20.64
C GLY A 42 17.53 2.67 21.90
N ASN A 43 16.57 2.44 22.81
CA ASN A 43 16.75 1.64 24.00
C ASN A 43 16.22 0.19 23.88
N GLU A 44 15.84 -0.24 22.69
CA GLU A 44 15.35 -1.58 22.41
C GLU A 44 16.34 -2.35 21.53
N LEU A 45 16.44 -3.65 21.75
CA LEU A 45 17.17 -4.58 20.89
C LEU A 45 16.19 -5.57 20.28
N ARG A 46 16.11 -5.61 18.96
CA ARG A 46 15.30 -6.56 18.21
C ARG A 46 16.18 -7.70 17.73
N ILE A 47 15.74 -8.93 17.99
CA ILE A 47 16.40 -10.14 17.54
C ILE A 47 15.52 -10.81 16.47
N ASN A 48 16.05 -10.97 15.26
CA ASN A 48 15.39 -11.61 14.14
C ASN A 48 16.14 -12.88 13.75
N SER A 49 15.40 -13.98 13.52
CA SER A 49 15.94 -15.12 12.78
C SER A 49 15.72 -14.85 11.28
N GLU A 50 16.68 -15.17 10.43
CA GLU A 50 16.49 -15.11 8.96
C GLU A 50 15.44 -16.11 8.45
N LYS A 51 14.99 -17.02 9.31
CA LYS A 51 13.92 -17.98 9.01
C LYS A 51 12.60 -17.19 8.89
N GLU A 52 11.99 -17.28 7.73
CA GLU A 52 10.80 -16.55 7.28
C GLU A 52 9.81 -16.16 8.38
N PHE A 53 9.58 -14.85 8.54
CA PHE A 53 8.42 -14.32 9.24
C PHE A 53 7.17 -14.41 8.31
N GLY A 54 6.80 -15.63 7.93
CA GLY A 54 5.48 -15.89 7.39
C GLY A 54 4.55 -16.25 8.53
N LEU A 55 3.39 -15.61 8.63
CA LEU A 55 2.34 -16.02 9.55
C LEU A 55 1.76 -17.39 9.14
N GLY A 56 2.58 -18.34 8.69
CA GLY A 56 2.16 -19.70 8.34
C GLY A 56 0.90 -19.77 7.47
N LYS A 57 0.12 -20.82 7.67
CA LYS A 57 -1.14 -21.10 6.96
C LYS A 57 -2.34 -20.49 7.70
N LYS A 58 -3.26 -19.85 6.98
CA LYS A 58 -4.56 -19.41 7.48
C LYS A 58 -5.69 -20.07 6.69
N GLN A 59 -6.67 -20.61 7.40
CA GLN A 59 -7.89 -21.15 6.80
C GLN A 59 -9.05 -20.21 7.04
N ILE A 60 -9.86 -19.94 6.00
CA ILE A 60 -11.06 -19.10 6.08
C ILE A 60 -12.19 -19.76 5.29
N ASP A 61 -13.40 -19.65 5.86
CA ASP A 61 -14.64 -19.97 5.16
C ASP A 61 -15.22 -18.68 4.57
N ILE A 62 -15.38 -18.67 3.24
CA ILE A 62 -15.92 -17.51 2.50
C ILE A 62 -17.33 -17.76 1.93
N LYS A 63 -17.99 -18.85 2.35
CA LYS A 63 -19.30 -19.28 1.82
C LYS A 63 -20.35 -18.17 1.81
N ASP A 64 -20.34 -17.31 2.84
CA ASP A 64 -21.30 -16.23 3.02
C ASP A 64 -20.74 -14.83 2.72
N LEU A 65 -19.50 -14.74 2.22
CA LEU A 65 -18.77 -13.47 2.06
C LEU A 65 -18.84 -12.90 0.64
N LYS A 66 -20.02 -12.85 0.02
CA LYS A 66 -20.21 -12.43 -1.39
C LYS A 66 -19.52 -11.09 -1.76
N ARG A 67 -19.54 -10.09 -0.86
CA ARG A 67 -18.97 -8.75 -1.11
C ARG A 67 -17.62 -8.52 -0.47
N LEU A 68 -17.30 -9.22 0.62
CA LEU A 68 -16.10 -9.01 1.41
C LEU A 68 -14.93 -9.94 1.04
N GLY A 69 -15.12 -10.88 0.10
CA GLY A 69 -14.08 -11.85 -0.28
C GLY A 69 -12.77 -11.20 -0.73
N LYS A 70 -12.84 -10.12 -1.53
CA LYS A 70 -11.67 -9.31 -1.90
C LYS A 70 -10.96 -8.75 -0.66
N THR A 71 -11.73 -8.10 0.24
CA THR A 71 -11.18 -7.48 1.46
C THR A 71 -10.52 -8.50 2.37
N TYR A 72 -11.12 -9.67 2.56
CA TYR A 72 -10.53 -10.72 3.38
C TYR A 72 -9.22 -11.24 2.78
N LEU A 73 -9.19 -11.56 1.49
CA LEU A 73 -8.01 -12.09 0.84
C LEU A 73 -6.86 -11.07 0.82
N THR A 74 -7.13 -9.82 0.45
CA THR A 74 -6.12 -8.76 0.48
C THR A 74 -5.65 -8.43 1.90
N SER A 75 -6.54 -8.50 2.91
CA SER A 75 -6.16 -8.30 4.31
C SER A 75 -5.22 -9.39 4.81
N LEU A 76 -5.48 -10.65 4.50
CA LEU A 76 -4.58 -11.77 4.85
C LEU A 76 -3.23 -11.65 4.15
N TYR A 77 -3.24 -11.26 2.89
CA TYR A 77 -2.02 -10.98 2.15
C TYR A 77 -1.18 -9.90 2.84
N ARG A 78 -1.80 -8.75 3.15
CA ARG A 78 -1.15 -7.62 3.86
C ARG A 78 -0.63 -8.04 5.23
N GLN A 79 -1.38 -8.89 5.97
CA GLN A 79 -0.96 -9.40 7.29
C GLN A 79 0.27 -10.33 7.23
N GLY A 80 0.69 -10.75 6.04
CA GLY A 80 1.93 -11.52 5.88
C GLY A 80 1.76 -13.03 5.87
N TYR A 81 0.54 -13.57 5.80
CA TYR A 81 0.34 -15.01 5.63
C TYR A 81 1.02 -15.51 4.35
N SER A 82 1.72 -16.65 4.43
CA SER A 82 2.38 -17.29 3.29
C SER A 82 1.49 -18.31 2.58
N GLU A 83 0.53 -18.88 3.29
CA GLU A 83 -0.46 -19.81 2.75
C GLU A 83 -1.86 -19.44 3.22
N ILE A 84 -2.82 -19.44 2.29
CA ILE A 84 -4.23 -19.13 2.57
C ILE A 84 -5.09 -20.25 1.99
N GLU A 85 -5.82 -20.95 2.84
CA GLU A 85 -6.81 -21.94 2.43
C GLU A 85 -8.19 -21.31 2.51
N LEU A 86 -8.88 -21.25 1.38
CA LEU A 86 -10.23 -20.73 1.27
C LEU A 86 -11.22 -21.87 1.07
N ASN A 87 -12.26 -21.92 1.92
CA ASN A 87 -13.40 -22.81 1.74
C ASN A 87 -14.58 -22.02 1.18
N TYR A 88 -15.24 -22.58 0.18
CA TYR A 88 -16.39 -21.99 -0.50
C TYR A 88 -17.44 -23.07 -0.85
N ASN A 89 -18.66 -22.64 -1.20
CA ASN A 89 -19.77 -23.54 -1.53
C ASN A 89 -20.12 -23.54 -3.03
N ASN A 90 -19.42 -22.80 -3.86
CA ASN A 90 -19.71 -22.67 -5.28
C ASN A 90 -18.41 -22.49 -6.09
N SER A 91 -18.26 -23.25 -7.17
CA SER A 91 -17.09 -23.19 -8.06
C SER A 91 -16.86 -21.81 -8.72
N ASN A 92 -17.88 -20.96 -8.79
CA ASN A 92 -17.74 -19.59 -9.30
C ASN A 92 -16.78 -18.73 -8.45
N TYR A 93 -16.57 -19.07 -7.17
CA TYR A 93 -15.59 -18.38 -6.33
C TYR A 93 -14.16 -18.48 -6.87
N ILE A 94 -13.82 -19.56 -7.54
CA ILE A 94 -12.46 -19.73 -8.10
C ILE A 94 -12.12 -18.64 -9.10
N ARG A 95 -13.07 -18.28 -9.98
CA ARG A 95 -12.87 -17.18 -10.94
C ARG A 95 -12.68 -15.84 -10.23
N THR A 96 -13.49 -15.59 -9.19
CA THR A 96 -13.37 -14.38 -8.37
C THR A 96 -12.02 -14.34 -7.65
N ILE A 97 -11.55 -15.45 -7.09
CA ILE A 97 -10.25 -15.56 -6.42
C ILE A 97 -9.12 -15.29 -7.42
N GLN A 98 -9.15 -15.91 -8.60
CA GLN A 98 -8.17 -15.67 -9.67
C GLN A 98 -8.14 -14.19 -10.09
N ASP A 99 -9.30 -13.58 -10.22
CA ASP A 99 -9.45 -12.16 -10.55
C ASP A 99 -8.81 -11.25 -9.46
N ILE A 100 -9.04 -11.55 -8.19
CA ILE A 100 -8.42 -10.84 -7.06
C ILE A 100 -6.89 -11.04 -7.07
N LEU A 101 -6.41 -12.26 -7.25
CA LEU A 101 -4.96 -12.53 -7.31
C LEU A 101 -4.31 -11.76 -8.45
N SER A 102 -4.94 -11.74 -9.63
CA SER A 102 -4.39 -11.05 -10.79
C SER A 102 -4.36 -9.52 -10.64
N LYS A 103 -5.35 -8.92 -9.97
CA LYS A 103 -5.55 -7.46 -9.89
C LYS A 103 -5.02 -6.81 -8.62
N GLU A 104 -4.95 -7.56 -7.52
CA GLU A 104 -4.72 -7.00 -6.19
C GLU A 104 -3.47 -7.54 -5.48
N ILE A 105 -2.94 -8.70 -5.90
CA ILE A 105 -1.94 -9.44 -5.16
C ILE A 105 -0.77 -9.80 -6.06
N THR A 106 0.43 -9.71 -5.53
CA THR A 106 1.67 -10.08 -6.22
C THR A 106 2.24 -11.35 -5.59
N GLY A 107 2.67 -12.29 -6.44
CA GLY A 107 3.45 -13.47 -6.01
C GLY A 107 2.65 -14.62 -5.41
N PHE A 108 1.32 -14.52 -5.34
CA PHE A 108 0.48 -15.60 -4.83
C PHE A 108 -0.18 -16.34 -5.98
N GLU A 109 -0.14 -17.68 -5.89
CA GLU A 109 -0.76 -18.57 -6.88
C GLU A 109 -1.63 -19.63 -6.20
N ILE A 110 -2.65 -20.10 -6.93
CA ILE A 110 -3.44 -21.25 -6.50
C ILE A 110 -2.64 -22.51 -6.78
N ILE A 111 -2.14 -23.15 -5.71
CA ILE A 111 -1.34 -24.38 -5.83
C ILE A 111 -2.17 -25.67 -5.70
N LYS A 112 -3.37 -25.56 -5.14
CA LYS A 112 -4.32 -26.67 -5.04
C LYS A 112 -5.73 -26.15 -5.15
N GLN A 113 -6.54 -26.80 -5.98
CA GLN A 113 -7.95 -26.48 -6.18
C GLN A 113 -8.80 -27.73 -6.04
N GLY A 114 -9.84 -27.65 -5.20
CA GLY A 114 -10.89 -28.66 -5.05
C GLY A 114 -12.26 -28.10 -5.45
N SER A 115 -13.29 -28.89 -5.30
CA SER A 115 -14.69 -28.48 -5.57
C SER A 115 -15.17 -27.36 -4.63
N ASN A 116 -14.75 -27.41 -3.37
CA ASN A 116 -15.23 -26.52 -2.30
C ASN A 116 -14.09 -25.80 -1.56
N SER A 117 -12.86 -25.88 -2.06
CA SER A 117 -11.70 -25.23 -1.43
C SER A 117 -10.59 -24.97 -2.43
N CYS A 118 -9.73 -24.01 -2.12
CA CYS A 118 -8.43 -23.82 -2.78
C CYS A 118 -7.36 -23.43 -1.76
N LEU A 119 -6.12 -23.79 -2.08
CA LEU A 119 -4.93 -23.39 -1.34
C LEU A 119 -4.13 -22.41 -2.21
N ILE A 120 -3.90 -21.22 -1.69
CA ILE A 120 -3.14 -20.16 -2.30
C ILE A 120 -1.82 -20.03 -1.54
N LYS A 121 -0.71 -19.88 -2.25
CA LYS A 121 0.62 -19.80 -1.65
C LYS A 121 1.45 -18.68 -2.26
N ASP A 122 2.28 -18.05 -1.41
CA ASP A 122 3.32 -17.11 -1.80
C ASP A 122 4.46 -17.89 -2.49
N LEU A 123 4.71 -17.58 -3.77
CA LEU A 123 5.78 -18.18 -4.56
C LEU A 123 6.98 -17.23 -4.73
N THR A 124 6.87 -15.99 -4.23
CA THR A 124 7.97 -15.02 -4.28
C THR A 124 8.97 -15.31 -3.17
N GLY A 125 10.23 -15.49 -3.55
CA GLY A 125 11.34 -15.45 -2.60
C GLY A 125 11.46 -14.05 -1.96
N GLN A 126 12.15 -13.97 -0.81
CA GLN A 126 12.35 -12.68 -0.13
C GLN A 126 13.52 -11.92 -0.74
N ASN A 127 13.26 -10.83 -1.47
CA ASN A 127 14.27 -9.83 -1.78
C ASN A 127 14.17 -8.66 -0.79
N LYS A 128 15.29 -8.30 -0.15
CA LYS A 128 15.33 -7.26 0.90
C LYS A 128 15.12 -5.83 0.38
N ASP A 129 15.43 -5.56 -0.89
CA ASP A 129 15.53 -4.21 -1.45
C ASP A 129 14.35 -3.76 -2.33
N GLU A 130 13.21 -4.48 -2.23
CA GLU A 130 12.08 -4.22 -3.14
C GLU A 130 11.11 -3.14 -2.67
N PHE A 131 11.16 -2.71 -1.40
CA PHE A 131 10.19 -1.76 -0.85
C PHE A 131 10.28 -0.39 -1.55
N ASP A 132 11.46 0.19 -1.64
CA ASP A 132 11.66 1.52 -2.24
C ASP A 132 11.36 1.50 -3.74
N ASN A 133 11.73 0.42 -4.44
CA ASN A 133 11.41 0.22 -5.84
C ASN A 133 9.89 0.12 -6.07
N ALA A 134 9.19 -0.64 -5.22
CA ALA A 134 7.73 -0.78 -5.29
C ALA A 134 7.02 0.54 -4.97
N LEU A 135 7.45 1.26 -3.94
CA LEU A 135 6.91 2.58 -3.59
C LEU A 135 7.14 3.60 -4.73
N ARG A 136 8.33 3.60 -5.32
CA ARG A 136 8.61 4.45 -6.49
C ARG A 136 7.71 4.08 -7.67
N ARG A 137 7.43 2.79 -7.86
CA ARG A 137 6.52 2.35 -8.92
C ARG A 137 5.08 2.83 -8.70
N ILE A 138 4.59 2.82 -7.45
CA ILE A 138 3.28 3.41 -7.10
C ILE A 138 3.25 4.87 -7.55
N TRP A 139 4.25 5.66 -7.17
CA TRP A 139 4.34 7.08 -7.53
C TRP A 139 4.27 7.33 -9.04
N LEU A 140 5.11 6.61 -9.80
CA LEU A 140 5.16 6.78 -11.25
C LEU A 140 3.83 6.42 -11.90
N LEU A 141 3.18 5.35 -11.44
CA LEU A 141 1.87 4.94 -11.94
C LEU A 141 0.78 5.98 -11.63
N ILE A 142 0.79 6.61 -10.46
CA ILE A 142 -0.17 7.67 -10.12
C ILE A 142 0.06 8.92 -10.96
N ILE A 143 1.32 9.29 -11.20
CA ILE A 143 1.65 10.42 -12.07
C ILE A 143 1.20 10.13 -13.50
N ASP A 144 1.43 8.94 -14.02
CA ASP A 144 0.99 8.55 -15.36
C ASP A 144 -0.54 8.52 -15.44
N LEU A 145 -1.24 7.96 -14.42
CA LEU A 145 -2.69 8.00 -14.32
C LEU A 145 -3.23 9.43 -14.36
N SER A 146 -2.60 10.35 -13.64
CA SER A 146 -3.00 11.76 -13.63
C SER A 146 -2.84 12.44 -14.99
N LYS A 147 -1.74 12.16 -15.70
CA LYS A 147 -1.47 12.67 -17.05
C LYS A 147 -2.46 12.13 -18.07
N GLU A 148 -2.66 10.81 -18.07
CA GLU A 148 -3.58 10.17 -19.01
C GLU A 148 -5.04 10.58 -18.76
N SER A 149 -5.43 10.74 -17.48
CA SER A 149 -6.74 11.32 -17.13
C SER A 149 -6.92 12.72 -17.73
N LEU A 150 -5.95 13.62 -17.55
CA LEU A 150 -5.99 14.96 -18.11
C LEU A 150 -6.06 14.95 -19.65
N ASN A 151 -5.28 14.10 -20.31
CA ASN A 151 -5.30 13.93 -21.76
C ASN A 151 -6.68 13.47 -22.24
N ALA A 152 -7.27 12.47 -21.58
CA ALA A 152 -8.60 11.97 -21.91
C ALA A 152 -9.70 13.02 -21.68
N PHE A 153 -9.57 13.86 -20.62
CA PHE A 153 -10.47 15.00 -20.39
C PHE A 153 -10.38 16.04 -21.50
N LYS A 154 -9.16 16.44 -21.91
CA LYS A 154 -8.93 17.41 -23.00
C LYS A 154 -9.51 16.93 -24.32
N LYS A 155 -9.31 15.66 -24.64
CA LYS A 155 -9.81 15.04 -25.89
C LYS A 155 -11.27 14.61 -25.81
N ARG A 156 -11.87 14.61 -24.61
CA ARG A 156 -13.21 14.06 -24.33
C ARG A 156 -13.36 12.62 -24.80
N GLU A 157 -12.35 11.81 -24.53
CA GLU A 157 -12.19 10.46 -25.04
C GLU A 157 -12.80 9.43 -24.08
N VAL A 158 -14.07 9.07 -24.30
CA VAL A 158 -14.86 8.20 -23.41
C VAL A 158 -14.18 6.85 -23.17
N LYS A 159 -13.59 6.24 -24.21
CA LYS A 159 -12.93 4.94 -24.10
C LYS A 159 -11.72 5.03 -23.15
N ALA A 160 -10.86 6.02 -23.34
CA ALA A 160 -9.69 6.23 -22.50
C ALA A 160 -10.10 6.45 -21.03
N LEU A 161 -11.13 7.28 -20.78
CA LEU A 161 -11.65 7.48 -19.42
C LEU A 161 -12.14 6.16 -18.78
N LYS A 162 -12.81 5.31 -19.54
CA LYS A 162 -13.29 4.01 -19.06
C LYS A 162 -12.16 3.04 -18.72
N GLU A 163 -11.01 3.13 -19.39
CA GLU A 163 -9.89 2.21 -19.24
C GLU A 163 -8.92 2.57 -18.11
N MET A 164 -9.10 3.71 -17.41
CA MET A 164 -8.22 4.14 -16.30
C MET A 164 -8.15 3.13 -15.14
N TYR A 165 -9.17 2.28 -14.96
CA TYR A 165 -9.14 1.21 -13.96
C TYR A 165 -8.01 0.18 -14.19
N LEU A 166 -7.47 0.05 -15.41
CA LEU A 166 -6.36 -0.87 -15.70
C LEU A 166 -5.06 -0.41 -15.01
N MET A 167 -4.84 0.92 -14.95
CA MET A 167 -3.70 1.47 -14.21
C MET A 167 -3.89 1.32 -12.70
N ASP A 168 -5.11 1.50 -12.22
CA ASP A 168 -5.49 1.33 -10.82
C ASP A 168 -5.20 -0.09 -10.31
N TYR A 169 -5.45 -1.14 -11.10
CA TYR A 169 -5.08 -2.51 -10.71
C TYR A 169 -3.57 -2.65 -10.44
N SER A 170 -2.73 -2.01 -11.26
CA SER A 170 -1.28 -2.03 -11.04
C SER A 170 -0.90 -1.28 -9.76
N ILE A 171 -1.52 -0.14 -9.50
CA ILE A 171 -1.30 0.64 -8.27
C ILE A 171 -1.70 -0.19 -7.04
N ASN A 172 -2.87 -0.82 -7.06
CA ASN A 172 -3.37 -1.68 -5.99
C ASN A 172 -2.41 -2.84 -5.68
N LYS A 173 -1.86 -3.50 -6.72
CA LYS A 173 -0.88 -4.58 -6.54
C LYS A 173 0.37 -4.10 -5.80
N PHE A 174 0.98 -3.00 -6.24
CA PHE A 174 2.18 -2.46 -5.61
C PHE A 174 1.89 -1.90 -4.22
N THR A 175 0.74 -1.26 -4.01
CA THR A 175 0.28 -0.80 -2.69
C THR A 175 0.15 -1.97 -1.72
N ASN A 176 -0.58 -3.02 -2.09
CA ASN A 176 -0.76 -4.21 -1.27
C ASN A 176 0.59 -4.88 -0.95
N TYR A 177 1.52 -4.90 -1.91
CA TYR A 177 2.86 -5.44 -1.73
C TYR A 177 3.69 -4.61 -0.73
N CYS A 178 3.74 -3.28 -0.87
CA CYS A 178 4.42 -2.41 0.09
C CYS A 178 3.85 -2.54 1.50
N LEU A 179 2.52 -2.57 1.65
CA LEU A 179 1.86 -2.74 2.94
C LEU A 179 2.18 -4.09 3.57
N ARG A 180 2.24 -5.17 2.77
CA ARG A 180 2.69 -6.49 3.21
C ARG A 180 4.12 -6.45 3.74
N LEU A 181 5.05 -5.80 3.03
CA LEU A 181 6.44 -5.66 3.46
C LEU A 181 6.54 -4.89 4.79
N LEU A 182 5.82 -3.78 4.93
CA LEU A 182 5.79 -2.99 6.17
C LEU A 182 5.24 -3.78 7.36
N ILE A 183 4.19 -4.59 7.16
CA ILE A 183 3.64 -5.42 8.24
C ILE A 183 4.58 -6.56 8.60
N LYS A 184 5.23 -7.18 7.61
CA LYS A 184 6.15 -8.31 7.85
C LYS A 184 7.45 -7.87 8.54
N ARG A 185 8.02 -6.75 8.15
CA ARG A 185 9.39 -6.36 8.52
C ARG A 185 9.48 -5.01 9.24
N GLY A 186 8.49 -4.14 9.06
CA GLY A 186 8.59 -2.73 9.42
C GLY A 186 9.40 -1.93 8.40
N HIS A 187 9.49 -0.63 8.61
CA HIS A 187 10.43 0.26 7.93
C HIS A 187 11.81 0.15 8.61
N ALA A 188 12.91 0.49 7.91
CA ALA A 188 14.26 0.50 8.48
C ALA A 188 14.33 1.33 9.77
N ASP A 189 13.74 2.52 9.78
CA ASP A 189 13.39 3.21 11.01
C ASP A 189 11.97 2.76 11.44
N PHE A 190 11.89 1.91 12.42
CA PHE A 190 10.63 1.31 12.88
C PHE A 190 9.57 2.34 13.30
N LYS A 191 9.98 3.49 13.84
CA LYS A 191 9.07 4.57 14.24
C LYS A 191 8.31 5.13 13.03
N LYS A 192 8.90 5.05 11.84
CA LYS A 192 8.30 5.51 10.59
C LYS A 192 7.35 4.49 9.94
N THR A 193 7.31 3.23 10.43
CA THR A 193 6.42 2.20 9.89
C THR A 193 4.95 2.63 9.80
N PRO A 194 4.31 3.19 10.85
CA PRO A 194 2.93 3.65 10.76
C PRO A 194 2.75 4.83 9.81
N LEU A 195 3.74 5.73 9.72
CA LEU A 195 3.72 6.87 8.80
C LEU A 195 3.74 6.41 7.34
N TYR A 196 4.65 5.50 7.00
CA TYR A 196 4.71 4.91 5.65
C TYR A 196 3.47 4.08 5.32
N TYR A 197 2.91 3.36 6.30
CA TYR A 197 1.66 2.63 6.09
C TYR A 197 0.51 3.56 5.74
N HIS A 198 0.33 4.64 6.51
CA HIS A 198 -0.67 5.66 6.25
C HIS A 198 -0.44 6.37 4.91
N PHE A 199 0.81 6.72 4.63
CA PHE A 199 1.21 7.39 3.40
C PHE A 199 0.87 6.56 2.14
N ILE A 200 1.24 5.28 2.14
CA ILE A 200 0.99 4.37 1.01
C ILE A 200 -0.52 4.14 0.80
N LYS A 201 -1.28 4.04 1.90
CA LYS A 201 -2.75 3.96 1.80
C LYS A 201 -3.35 5.23 1.20
N GLY A 202 -2.86 6.39 1.60
CA GLY A 202 -3.33 7.65 1.03
C GLY A 202 -2.95 7.85 -0.45
N LEU A 203 -1.82 7.30 -0.91
CA LEU A 203 -1.48 7.26 -2.34
C LEU A 203 -2.49 6.41 -3.14
N GLU A 204 -2.90 5.25 -2.61
CA GLU A 204 -3.96 4.43 -3.22
C GLU A 204 -5.29 5.21 -3.28
N GLU A 205 -5.64 5.93 -2.22
CA GLU A 205 -6.86 6.76 -2.18
C GLU A 205 -6.85 7.85 -3.26
N ILE A 206 -5.71 8.50 -3.50
CA ILE A 206 -5.55 9.46 -4.61
C ILE A 206 -5.81 8.77 -5.96
N ALA A 207 -5.25 7.60 -6.19
CA ALA A 207 -5.45 6.85 -7.43
C ALA A 207 -6.91 6.42 -7.62
N ASP A 208 -7.55 5.92 -6.56
CA ASP A 208 -8.96 5.58 -6.54
C ASP A 208 -9.84 6.79 -6.94
N GLN A 209 -9.54 7.99 -6.42
CA GLN A 209 -10.27 9.20 -6.78
C GLN A 209 -10.11 9.58 -8.26
N TYR A 210 -8.91 9.44 -8.85
CA TYR A 210 -8.71 9.63 -10.29
C TYR A 210 -9.54 8.64 -11.11
N LYS A 211 -9.52 7.37 -10.76
CA LYS A 211 -10.32 6.31 -11.42
C LYS A 211 -11.81 6.59 -11.34
N GLU A 212 -12.31 6.91 -10.13
CA GLU A 212 -13.74 7.21 -9.92
C GLU A 212 -14.16 8.45 -10.69
N MET A 213 -13.35 9.49 -10.69
CA MET A 213 -13.55 10.70 -11.48
C MET A 213 -13.66 10.36 -12.97
N CYS A 214 -12.71 9.61 -13.51
CA CYS A 214 -12.71 9.20 -14.91
C CYS A 214 -13.94 8.36 -15.26
N THR A 215 -14.31 7.41 -14.40
CA THR A 215 -15.52 6.58 -14.58
C THR A 215 -16.77 7.46 -14.60
N PHE A 216 -16.93 8.38 -13.65
CA PHE A 216 -18.07 9.30 -13.63
C PHE A 216 -18.18 10.15 -14.90
N TYR A 217 -17.06 10.73 -15.35
CA TYR A 217 -17.08 11.60 -16.53
C TYR A 217 -17.13 10.82 -17.84
N SER A 218 -16.78 9.56 -17.89
CA SER A 218 -17.01 8.71 -19.07
C SER A 218 -18.49 8.61 -19.43
N ASP A 219 -19.36 8.56 -18.41
CA ASP A 219 -20.82 8.55 -18.59
C ASP A 219 -21.43 9.96 -18.66
N ASN A 220 -20.64 10.98 -18.31
CA ASN A 220 -21.06 12.39 -18.24
C ASN A 220 -20.14 13.31 -19.04
N ILE A 221 -19.68 12.89 -20.21
CA ILE A 221 -18.66 13.59 -21.02
C ILE A 221 -19.00 15.05 -21.32
N LYS A 222 -20.28 15.36 -21.51
CA LYS A 222 -20.79 16.71 -21.77
C LYS A 222 -20.66 17.66 -20.58
N LYS A 223 -20.38 17.13 -19.39
CA LYS A 223 -20.19 17.93 -18.18
C LYS A 223 -18.74 18.42 -18.01
N ILE A 224 -17.82 17.94 -18.83
CA ILE A 224 -16.44 18.43 -18.85
C ILE A 224 -16.43 19.79 -19.54
N ASP A 225 -15.94 20.80 -18.83
CA ASP A 225 -15.75 22.16 -19.33
C ASP A 225 -14.27 22.58 -19.18
N ASP A 226 -13.93 23.72 -19.77
CA ASP A 226 -12.54 24.20 -19.79
C ASP A 226 -12.05 24.60 -18.40
N ASP A 227 -12.92 25.10 -17.51
CA ASP A 227 -12.56 25.42 -16.13
C ASP A 227 -12.12 24.18 -15.37
N MET A 228 -12.80 23.05 -15.57
CA MET A 228 -12.42 21.77 -14.99
C MET A 228 -11.06 21.30 -15.50
N ILE A 229 -10.79 21.44 -16.79
CA ILE A 229 -9.50 21.07 -17.41
C ILE A 229 -8.38 21.90 -16.80
N VAL A 230 -8.59 23.22 -16.63
CA VAL A 230 -7.62 24.13 -15.98
C VAL A 230 -7.37 23.71 -14.53
N ILE A 231 -8.40 23.35 -13.80
CA ILE A 231 -8.28 22.93 -12.40
C ILE A 231 -7.56 21.57 -12.32
N LEU A 232 -7.94 20.59 -13.13
CA LEU A 232 -7.27 19.28 -13.15
C LEU A 232 -5.79 19.41 -13.53
N THR A 233 -5.44 20.32 -14.44
CA THR A 233 -4.04 20.64 -14.77
C THR A 233 -3.28 21.10 -13.51
N ARG A 234 -3.85 22.02 -12.72
CA ARG A 234 -3.23 22.49 -11.46
C ARG A 234 -3.12 21.40 -10.40
N ILE A 235 -4.11 20.52 -10.32
CA ILE A 235 -4.05 19.36 -9.41
C ILE A 235 -2.89 18.45 -9.80
N ASN A 236 -2.71 18.17 -11.09
CA ASN A 236 -1.63 17.35 -11.58
C ASN A 236 -0.25 18.00 -11.36
N GLU A 237 -0.14 19.33 -11.51
CA GLU A 237 1.08 20.08 -11.16
C GLU A 237 1.41 19.95 -9.67
N ASN A 238 0.42 20.10 -8.79
CA ASN A 238 0.59 19.91 -7.35
C ASN A 238 0.99 18.45 -7.01
N LEU A 239 0.44 17.47 -7.70
CA LEU A 239 0.78 16.06 -7.52
C LEU A 239 2.23 15.78 -7.95
N ASN A 240 2.70 16.34 -9.05
CA ASN A 240 4.09 16.21 -9.48
C ASN A 240 5.07 16.82 -8.47
N GLU A 241 4.78 18.04 -7.96
CA GLU A 241 5.63 18.65 -6.92
C GLU A 241 5.58 17.86 -5.61
N PHE A 242 4.44 17.31 -5.23
CA PHE A 242 4.29 16.42 -4.08
C PHE A 242 5.20 15.18 -4.20
N TYR A 243 5.29 14.58 -5.39
CA TYR A 243 6.23 13.50 -5.69
C TYR A 243 7.70 13.93 -5.53
N GLU A 244 8.06 15.09 -6.07
CA GLU A 244 9.42 15.60 -5.97
C GLU A 244 9.82 15.85 -4.50
N LEU A 245 8.91 16.43 -3.71
CA LEU A 245 9.11 16.73 -2.29
C LEU A 245 9.19 15.48 -1.41
N PHE A 246 8.59 14.39 -1.81
CA PHE A 246 8.75 13.11 -1.12
C PHE A 246 10.20 12.61 -1.16
N TYR A 247 10.87 12.78 -2.31
CA TYR A 247 12.28 12.35 -2.48
C TYR A 247 13.32 13.44 -2.16
N LYS A 248 12.92 14.70 -2.24
CA LYS A 248 13.77 15.87 -1.98
C LYS A 248 13.01 16.85 -1.10
N TYR A 249 12.95 16.51 0.19
CA TYR A 249 12.25 17.35 1.17
C TYR A 249 12.82 18.76 1.23
N ASP A 250 11.95 19.77 1.24
CA ASP A 250 12.26 21.18 1.35
C ASP A 250 11.09 21.88 2.06
N GLU A 251 11.36 22.43 3.26
CA GLU A 251 10.33 23.05 4.12
C GLU A 251 9.60 24.21 3.43
N GLN A 252 10.32 25.05 2.69
CA GLN A 252 9.72 26.21 2.03
C GLN A 252 8.83 25.77 0.87
N LYS A 253 9.22 24.75 0.15
CA LYS A 253 8.42 24.21 -0.97
C LYS A 253 7.20 23.46 -0.46
N ILE A 254 7.30 22.69 0.64
CA ILE A 254 6.14 22.02 1.22
C ILE A 254 5.09 23.02 1.70
N GLU A 255 5.50 24.12 2.34
CA GLU A 255 4.59 25.21 2.73
C GLU A 255 3.91 25.83 1.50
N ASN A 256 4.65 26.06 0.42
CA ASN A 256 4.09 26.56 -0.84
C ASN A 256 3.09 25.57 -1.46
N LEU A 257 3.38 24.27 -1.41
CA LEU A 257 2.46 23.22 -1.87
C LEU A 257 1.15 23.25 -1.06
N PHE A 258 1.23 23.34 0.28
CA PHE A 258 0.05 23.49 1.14
C PHE A 258 -0.83 24.67 0.73
N ARG A 259 -0.21 25.84 0.54
CA ARG A 259 -0.92 27.04 0.11
C ARG A 259 -1.58 26.88 -1.26
N ARG A 260 -0.87 26.30 -2.23
CA ARG A 260 -1.39 26.11 -3.60
C ARG A 260 -2.52 25.08 -3.64
N THR A 261 -2.38 23.96 -2.93
CA THR A 261 -3.43 22.94 -2.85
C THR A 261 -4.69 23.51 -2.20
N LYS A 262 -4.57 24.33 -1.14
CA LYS A 262 -5.69 25.03 -0.52
C LYS A 262 -6.38 26.00 -1.48
N LEU A 263 -5.60 26.79 -2.25
CA LEU A 263 -6.15 27.71 -3.25
C LEU A 263 -6.86 26.95 -4.38
N THR A 264 -6.29 25.83 -4.83
CA THR A 264 -6.91 24.99 -5.85
C THR A 264 -8.20 24.38 -5.34
N TYR A 265 -8.21 23.84 -4.11
CA TYR A 265 -9.42 23.33 -3.45
C TYR A 265 -10.54 24.38 -3.40
N ASN A 266 -10.23 25.62 -2.96
CA ASN A 266 -11.22 26.70 -2.91
C ASN A 266 -11.77 27.06 -4.30
N LYS A 267 -10.94 27.01 -5.36
CA LYS A 267 -11.41 27.20 -6.74
C LYS A 267 -12.36 26.10 -7.19
N VAL A 268 -12.07 24.85 -6.83
CA VAL A 268 -12.96 23.72 -7.13
C VAL A 268 -14.33 23.91 -6.48
N LEU A 269 -14.38 24.33 -5.21
CA LEU A 269 -15.64 24.58 -4.50
C LEU A 269 -16.47 25.72 -5.11
N ASN A 270 -15.81 26.69 -5.73
CA ASN A 270 -16.46 27.85 -6.38
C ASN A 270 -16.85 27.60 -7.84
N LEU A 271 -16.61 26.40 -8.38
CA LEU A 271 -17.11 26.04 -9.71
C LEU A 271 -18.65 26.16 -9.73
N ARG A 272 -19.18 27.00 -10.61
CA ARG A 272 -20.61 27.34 -10.73
C ARG A 272 -21.52 26.12 -10.97
N ASN A 273 -20.98 25.07 -11.51
CA ASN A 273 -21.66 23.80 -11.69
C ASN A 273 -21.21 22.83 -10.58
N LYS A 274 -22.12 22.26 -9.80
CA LYS A 274 -21.87 21.16 -8.82
C LYS A 274 -21.29 19.89 -9.50
N LYS A 275 -20.41 20.07 -10.49
CA LYS A 275 -19.90 19.05 -11.43
C LYS A 275 -18.47 18.62 -11.10
N ALA A 276 -17.93 19.06 -9.98
CA ALA A 276 -16.53 18.84 -9.64
C ALA A 276 -16.28 17.47 -8.98
N PHE A 277 -16.97 16.41 -9.44
CA PHE A 277 -16.82 15.08 -8.87
C PHE A 277 -15.34 14.63 -8.84
N GLY A 278 -14.86 14.20 -7.69
CA GLY A 278 -13.49 13.74 -7.43
C GLY A 278 -12.45 14.84 -7.23
N LEU A 279 -12.54 15.98 -7.90
CA LEU A 279 -11.52 17.04 -7.85
C LEU A 279 -11.28 17.61 -6.43
N PRO A 280 -12.31 17.92 -5.60
CA PRO A 280 -12.08 18.41 -4.24
C PRO A 280 -11.36 17.38 -3.37
N THR A 281 -11.71 16.10 -3.53
CA THR A 281 -11.14 15.01 -2.74
C THR A 281 -9.66 14.83 -3.07
N ILE A 282 -9.27 14.79 -4.35
CA ILE A 282 -7.87 14.71 -4.77
C ILE A 282 -7.04 15.86 -4.17
N CYS A 283 -7.54 17.12 -4.24
CA CYS A 283 -6.86 18.25 -3.63
C CYS A 283 -6.66 18.08 -2.12
N LYS A 284 -7.70 17.61 -1.43
CA LYS A 284 -7.66 17.38 0.02
C LYS A 284 -6.66 16.29 0.39
N ASP A 285 -6.62 15.20 -0.38
CA ASP A 285 -5.76 14.06 -0.10
C ASP A 285 -4.28 14.40 -0.34
N ILE A 286 -3.95 15.11 -1.43
CA ILE A 286 -2.59 15.63 -1.66
C ILE A 286 -2.15 16.51 -0.48
N ARG A 287 -3.02 17.42 -0.01
CA ARG A 287 -2.71 18.29 1.13
C ARG A 287 -2.52 17.52 2.42
N ASN A 288 -3.39 16.56 2.71
CA ASN A 288 -3.31 15.75 3.93
C ASN A 288 -2.04 14.90 3.95
N LEU A 289 -1.70 14.28 2.82
CA LEU A 289 -0.48 13.47 2.73
C LEU A 289 0.79 14.33 2.71
N SER A 290 0.71 15.59 2.30
CA SER A 290 1.86 16.51 2.41
C SER A 290 2.29 16.72 3.87
N SER A 291 1.35 16.71 4.83
CA SER A 291 1.71 16.75 6.27
C SER A 291 2.45 15.49 6.73
N VAL A 292 2.10 14.34 6.17
CA VAL A 292 2.79 13.08 6.50
C VAL A 292 4.24 13.09 5.99
N ILE A 293 4.54 13.76 4.87
CA ILE A 293 5.93 13.95 4.42
C ILE A 293 6.72 14.74 5.47
N VAL A 294 6.14 15.78 6.08
CA VAL A 294 6.80 16.50 7.17
C VAL A 294 7.11 15.57 8.33
N GLU A 295 6.13 14.75 8.78
CA GLU A 295 6.32 13.80 9.87
C GLU A 295 7.38 12.72 9.55
N ILE A 296 7.49 12.30 8.29
CA ILE A 296 8.51 11.33 7.84
C ILE A 296 9.92 11.95 7.91
N ASN A 297 10.06 13.27 7.73
CA ASN A 297 11.37 13.94 7.65
C ASN A 297 11.82 14.60 8.98
N LEU A 298 10.94 14.68 9.97
CA LEU A 298 11.27 15.08 11.35
C LEU A 298 11.74 13.88 12.17
#